data_33a1acf11f0c629941054415a6f5775a
#
_entry.id   33a1acf11f0c629941054415a6f5775a
#
_cell.length_a   1.000
_cell.length_b   1.000
_cell.length_c   1.000
_cell.angle_alpha   90.00
_cell.angle_beta   90.00
_cell.angle_gamma   90.00
#
_symmetry.space_group_name_H-M   'P 1'
#
loop_
_entity.id
_entity.type
_entity.pdbx_description
1 polymer ?
#
loop_
_entity_poly.entity_id
_entity_poly.type
_entity_poly.pdbx_seq_one_letter_code
_entity_poly.pdbx_strand_id
1 'polypeptide(L)'
;GMGLHTMFATNQMHYGSPESIEFTDIYFMLLNYYTLAASNKIAKERGQSFVNFEKSKYYTGEYFDAYTDTDVVFQSEKVKQIFEGIKVPTKEDWLQLKQAIHESGLYHQNRLAIAPTGSISYVNETSASLHPITRLIEERQEKKTGKTYYPAPQLSNETMPYYRSAYDIDMRRVIDIYVAAQKHIDQGMSLTLFMRSELPEGMYEWKEGRTNKMTTRDLNILRNYAWKKGAKSIYYVRTFTENNDEIGANACESCTI
;
A
#
# COMPACT_ATOMS: atom_id res chain seq x y z
N GLY A 1 -3.96 4.99 5.17
CA GLY A 1 -2.61 4.59 5.52
C GLY A 1 -1.59 5.46 4.83
N MET A 2 -0.52 5.82 5.51
CA MET A 2 0.65 6.51 4.97
C MET A 2 1.88 6.02 5.73
N GLY A 3 3.08 6.29 5.21
CA GLY A 3 4.33 6.00 5.91
C GLY A 3 4.90 4.61 5.69
N LEU A 4 4.38 3.82 4.75
CA LEU A 4 4.81 2.44 4.59
C LEU A 4 6.29 2.32 4.21
N HIS A 5 6.79 3.18 3.29
CA HIS A 5 8.21 3.15 2.92
C HIS A 5 9.11 3.62 4.07
N THR A 6 8.67 4.63 4.84
CA THR A 6 9.38 5.05 6.05
C THR A 6 9.46 3.90 7.07
N MET A 7 8.34 3.20 7.28
CA MET A 7 8.30 2.01 8.14
C MET A 7 9.27 0.93 7.67
N PHE A 8 9.35 0.68 6.37
CA PHE A 8 10.32 -0.27 5.83
C PHE A 8 11.76 0.16 6.05
N ALA A 9 12.08 1.42 5.74
CA ALA A 9 13.44 1.93 5.89
C ALA A 9 13.91 1.93 7.35
N THR A 10 13.07 2.33 8.29
CA THR A 10 13.40 2.34 9.72
C THR A 10 13.55 0.93 10.31
N ASN A 11 12.91 -0.07 9.72
CA ASN A 11 13.07 -1.48 10.10
C ASN A 11 14.04 -2.23 9.17
N GLN A 12 14.86 -1.50 8.40
CA GLN A 12 15.88 -2.07 7.53
C GLN A 12 15.32 -3.14 6.56
N MET A 13 14.18 -2.85 5.96
CA MET A 13 13.55 -3.67 4.92
C MET A 13 13.56 -2.93 3.59
N HIS A 14 13.94 -3.62 2.53
CA HIS A 14 13.84 -3.06 1.17
C HIS A 14 12.39 -3.08 0.69
N TYR A 15 11.95 -2.00 0.07
CA TYR A 15 10.63 -1.95 -0.53
C TYR A 15 10.48 -2.99 -1.65
N GLY A 16 9.42 -3.81 -1.58
CA GLY A 16 9.16 -4.90 -2.52
C GLY A 16 9.95 -6.18 -2.24
N SER A 17 10.68 -6.25 -1.11
CA SER A 17 11.28 -7.51 -0.64
C SER A 17 10.19 -8.46 -0.10
N PRO A 18 10.46 -9.77 0.00
CA PRO A 18 9.53 -10.73 0.61
C PRO A 18 9.05 -10.30 2.00
N GLU A 19 9.96 -9.80 2.84
CA GLU A 19 9.64 -9.33 4.19
C GLU A 19 8.68 -8.13 4.17
N SER A 20 8.89 -7.17 3.26
CA SER A 20 8.03 -6.00 3.15
C SER A 20 6.63 -6.34 2.63
N ILE A 21 6.51 -7.35 1.76
CA ILE A 21 5.23 -7.88 1.28
C ILE A 21 4.50 -8.61 2.41
N GLU A 22 5.20 -9.48 3.14
CA GLU A 22 4.68 -10.20 4.30
C GLU A 22 4.21 -9.24 5.40
N PHE A 23 5.05 -8.26 5.76
CA PHE A 23 4.66 -7.22 6.72
C PHE A 23 3.37 -6.52 6.29
N THR A 24 3.28 -6.13 5.01
CA THR A 24 2.12 -5.44 4.49
C THR A 24 0.85 -6.29 4.57
N ASP A 25 0.93 -7.55 4.19
CA ASP A 25 -0.19 -8.50 4.26
C ASP A 25 -0.71 -8.63 5.70
N ILE A 26 0.17 -8.91 6.66
CA ILE A 26 -0.19 -9.10 8.07
C ILE A 26 -0.71 -7.79 8.68
N TYR A 27 -0.06 -6.66 8.44
CA TYR A 27 -0.46 -5.36 8.99
C TYR A 27 -1.87 -4.96 8.54
N PHE A 28 -2.17 -5.09 7.25
CA PHE A 28 -3.50 -4.76 6.72
C PHE A 28 -4.56 -5.79 7.10
N MET A 29 -4.19 -7.05 7.28
CA MET A 29 -5.06 -8.06 7.87
C MET A 29 -5.46 -7.68 9.31
N LEU A 30 -4.52 -7.22 10.14
CA LEU A 30 -4.81 -6.71 11.49
C LEU A 30 -5.77 -5.53 11.46
N LEU A 31 -5.50 -4.52 10.61
CA LEU A 31 -6.40 -3.37 10.45
C LEU A 31 -7.82 -3.81 10.06
N ASN A 32 -7.92 -4.76 9.13
CA ASN A 32 -9.20 -5.31 8.70
C ASN A 32 -9.93 -5.99 9.86
N TYR A 33 -9.26 -6.89 10.59
CA TYR A 33 -9.85 -7.60 11.73
C TYR A 33 -10.37 -6.63 12.79
N TYR A 34 -9.54 -5.72 13.27
CA TYR A 34 -9.91 -4.81 14.35
C TYR A 34 -10.95 -3.78 13.94
N THR A 35 -10.95 -3.33 12.68
CA THR A 35 -12.02 -2.44 12.17
C THR A 35 -13.34 -3.17 11.98
N LEU A 36 -13.34 -4.46 11.60
CA LEU A 36 -14.54 -5.29 11.59
C LEU A 36 -15.08 -5.49 13.00
N ALA A 37 -14.24 -5.86 13.95
CA ALA A 37 -14.64 -6.06 15.35
C ALA A 37 -15.22 -4.78 15.95
N ALA A 38 -14.58 -3.62 15.71
CA ALA A 38 -15.08 -2.33 16.17
C ALA A 38 -16.44 -1.97 15.52
N SER A 39 -16.59 -2.21 14.21
CA SER A 39 -17.86 -1.94 13.52
C SER A 39 -18.98 -2.87 13.97
N ASN A 40 -18.69 -4.13 14.28
CA ASN A 40 -19.64 -5.09 14.86
C ASN A 40 -20.06 -4.66 16.27
N LYS A 41 -19.10 -4.25 17.11
CA LYS A 41 -19.41 -3.73 18.45
C LYS A 41 -20.39 -2.56 18.39
N ILE A 42 -20.15 -1.58 17.49
CA ILE A 42 -21.04 -0.43 17.30
C ILE A 42 -22.42 -0.87 16.80
N ALA A 43 -22.49 -1.82 15.87
CA ALA A 43 -23.77 -2.37 15.38
C ALA A 43 -24.56 -3.00 16.52
N LYS A 44 -23.91 -3.80 17.37
CA LYS A 44 -24.53 -4.43 18.55
C LYS A 44 -25.04 -3.37 19.58
N GLU A 45 -24.22 -2.36 19.89
CA GLU A 45 -24.61 -1.29 20.82
C GLU A 45 -25.76 -0.44 20.31
N ARG A 46 -25.86 -0.22 18.99
CA ARG A 46 -26.90 0.58 18.36
C ARG A 46 -28.12 -0.21 17.90
N GLY A 47 -28.05 -1.54 17.91
CA GLY A 47 -29.09 -2.41 17.36
C GLY A 47 -29.35 -2.21 15.88
N GLN A 48 -28.32 -1.78 15.11
CA GLN A 48 -28.48 -1.39 13.71
C GLN A 48 -27.24 -1.77 12.88
N SER A 49 -27.48 -2.38 11.70
CA SER A 49 -26.48 -2.64 10.67
C SER A 49 -26.59 -1.62 9.54
N PHE A 50 -25.58 -1.58 8.66
CA PHE A 50 -25.68 -0.82 7.42
C PHE A 50 -26.80 -1.36 6.50
N VAL A 51 -27.30 -0.50 5.61
CA VAL A 51 -28.45 -0.82 4.74
C VAL A 51 -28.11 -1.99 3.80
N ASN A 52 -29.02 -2.97 3.70
CA ASN A 52 -28.86 -4.23 2.94
C ASN A 52 -27.69 -5.12 3.42
N PHE A 53 -27.38 -5.07 4.71
CA PHE A 53 -26.34 -5.94 5.29
C PHE A 53 -26.58 -7.43 4.97
N GLU A 54 -27.82 -7.90 4.99
CA GLU A 54 -28.23 -9.28 4.70
C GLU A 54 -27.93 -9.74 3.25
N LYS A 55 -27.64 -8.79 2.33
CA LYS A 55 -27.22 -9.06 0.96
C LYS A 55 -25.71 -9.08 0.79
N SER A 56 -24.97 -8.81 1.84
CA SER A 56 -23.51 -8.70 1.80
C SER A 56 -22.81 -10.04 2.00
N LYS A 57 -21.57 -10.13 1.50
CA LYS A 57 -20.67 -11.26 1.77
C LYS A 57 -20.30 -11.39 3.25
N TYR A 58 -20.49 -10.35 4.05
CA TYR A 58 -20.33 -10.41 5.50
C TYR A 58 -21.42 -11.26 6.15
N TYR A 59 -22.68 -11.06 5.74
CA TYR A 59 -23.81 -11.83 6.24
C TYR A 59 -23.77 -13.30 5.81
N THR A 60 -23.47 -13.56 4.52
CA THR A 60 -23.34 -14.94 4.01
C THR A 60 -22.12 -15.67 4.58
N GLY A 61 -21.17 -14.95 5.13
CA GLY A 61 -19.91 -15.47 5.67
C GLY A 61 -18.82 -15.71 4.61
N GLU A 62 -19.13 -15.59 3.32
CA GLU A 62 -18.18 -15.79 2.21
C GLU A 62 -16.94 -14.88 2.32
N TYR A 63 -17.11 -13.67 2.89
CA TYR A 63 -15.99 -12.74 3.12
C TYR A 63 -14.88 -13.33 3.99
N PHE A 64 -15.22 -14.20 4.93
CA PHE A 64 -14.29 -14.73 5.93
C PHE A 64 -13.54 -15.98 5.47
N ASP A 65 -13.91 -16.58 4.35
CA ASP A 65 -13.31 -17.83 3.88
C ASP A 65 -11.78 -17.72 3.70
N ALA A 66 -11.29 -16.52 3.27
CA ALA A 66 -9.86 -16.25 3.14
C ALA A 66 -9.08 -16.17 4.48
N TYR A 67 -9.80 -16.10 5.63
CA TYR A 67 -9.18 -15.90 6.95
C TYR A 67 -9.42 -17.06 7.91
N THR A 68 -10.31 -17.98 7.57
CA THR A 68 -10.74 -19.09 8.45
C THR A 68 -10.14 -20.44 8.06
N ASP A 69 -9.33 -20.48 7.01
CA ASP A 69 -8.70 -21.71 6.54
C ASP A 69 -7.47 -22.09 7.36
N THR A 70 -6.51 -21.16 7.49
CA THR A 70 -5.25 -21.41 8.18
C THR A 70 -4.85 -20.20 9.06
N ASP A 71 -4.08 -20.49 10.11
CA ASP A 71 -3.44 -19.44 10.91
C ASP A 71 -2.31 -18.76 10.13
N VAL A 72 -1.99 -17.52 10.51
CA VAL A 72 -0.83 -16.79 9.99
C VAL A 72 0.46 -17.48 10.41
N VAL A 73 1.30 -17.81 9.44
CA VAL A 73 2.64 -18.36 9.66
C VAL A 73 3.66 -17.32 9.19
N PHE A 74 4.45 -16.78 10.13
CA PHE A 74 5.53 -15.86 9.79
C PHE A 74 6.63 -16.58 9.01
N GLN A 75 6.98 -16.05 7.83
CA GLN A 75 8.07 -16.56 7.00
C GLN A 75 9.39 -15.87 7.34
N SER A 76 9.34 -14.61 7.76
CA SER A 76 10.48 -13.79 8.13
C SER A 76 10.55 -13.62 9.65
N GLU A 77 11.70 -13.95 10.25
CA GLU A 77 11.94 -13.70 11.67
C GLU A 77 11.92 -12.20 12.00
N LYS A 78 12.38 -11.36 11.09
CA LYS A 78 12.31 -9.90 11.22
C LYS A 78 10.87 -9.40 11.31
N VAL A 79 9.99 -9.89 10.44
CA VAL A 79 8.56 -9.53 10.46
C VAL A 79 7.92 -10.03 11.76
N LYS A 80 8.22 -11.25 12.18
CA LYS A 80 7.75 -11.82 13.45
C LYS A 80 8.15 -10.95 14.65
N GLN A 81 9.39 -10.48 14.69
CA GLN A 81 9.87 -9.58 15.77
C GLN A 81 9.12 -8.25 15.80
N ILE A 82 8.78 -7.66 14.62
CA ILE A 82 8.01 -6.41 14.55
C ILE A 82 6.60 -6.59 15.16
N PHE A 83 6.01 -7.77 15.02
CA PHE A 83 4.68 -8.08 15.57
C PHE A 83 4.74 -8.70 16.98
N GLU A 84 5.93 -8.79 17.59
CA GLU A 84 6.07 -9.31 18.95
C GLU A 84 5.24 -8.48 19.95
N GLY A 85 4.45 -9.16 20.78
CA GLY A 85 3.53 -8.52 21.72
C GLY A 85 2.22 -7.99 21.09
N ILE A 86 2.07 -8.05 19.77
CA ILE A 86 0.82 -7.69 19.08
C ILE A 86 0.00 -8.98 18.87
N LYS A 87 -1.26 -8.99 19.33
CA LYS A 87 -2.14 -10.14 19.08
C LYS A 87 -2.49 -10.20 17.58
N VAL A 88 -1.92 -11.19 16.88
CA VAL A 88 -2.31 -11.56 15.53
C VAL A 88 -3.51 -12.51 15.63
N PRO A 89 -4.67 -12.21 14.98
CA PRO A 89 -5.85 -13.04 15.03
C PRO A 89 -5.59 -14.44 14.46
N THR A 90 -5.99 -15.44 15.20
CA THR A 90 -6.00 -16.84 14.74
C THR A 90 -7.25 -17.12 13.89
N LYS A 91 -7.28 -18.24 13.18
CA LYS A 91 -8.50 -18.68 12.48
C LYS A 91 -9.69 -18.79 13.43
N GLU A 92 -9.48 -19.18 14.68
CA GLU A 92 -10.54 -19.25 15.69
C GLU A 92 -11.06 -17.86 16.04
N ASP A 93 -10.20 -16.87 16.21
CA ASP A 93 -10.61 -15.47 16.40
C ASP A 93 -11.46 -14.99 15.21
N TRP A 94 -11.09 -15.35 13.97
CA TRP A 94 -11.85 -15.02 12.78
C TRP A 94 -13.22 -15.72 12.71
N LEU A 95 -13.29 -16.99 13.12
CA LEU A 95 -14.57 -17.73 13.19
C LEU A 95 -15.50 -17.10 14.22
N GLN A 96 -15.00 -16.74 15.40
CA GLN A 96 -15.77 -16.03 16.42
C GLN A 96 -16.27 -14.67 15.93
N LEU A 97 -15.41 -13.90 15.23
CA LEU A 97 -15.82 -12.63 14.64
C LEU A 97 -16.86 -12.80 13.53
N LYS A 98 -16.73 -13.83 12.66
CA LYS A 98 -17.71 -14.21 11.63
C LYS A 98 -19.07 -14.45 12.25
N GLN A 99 -19.13 -15.24 13.33
CA GLN A 99 -20.36 -15.54 14.04
C GLN A 99 -20.96 -14.28 14.67
N ALA A 100 -20.17 -13.48 15.37
CA ALA A 100 -20.62 -12.23 15.99
C ALA A 100 -21.20 -11.24 14.97
N ILE A 101 -20.56 -11.15 13.79
CA ILE A 101 -21.03 -10.30 12.69
C ILE A 101 -22.33 -10.85 12.08
N HIS A 102 -22.47 -12.17 11.95
CA HIS A 102 -23.73 -12.77 11.48
C HIS A 102 -24.89 -12.46 12.43
N GLU A 103 -24.66 -12.51 13.74
CA GLU A 103 -25.67 -12.27 14.77
C GLU A 103 -26.07 -10.79 14.94
N SER A 104 -25.08 -9.88 14.91
CA SER A 104 -25.28 -8.46 15.29
C SER A 104 -25.01 -7.49 14.16
N GLY A 105 -24.50 -7.94 13.01
CA GLY A 105 -24.22 -7.15 11.84
C GLY A 105 -22.97 -6.29 11.90
N LEU A 106 -22.86 -5.38 10.94
CA LEU A 106 -21.81 -4.34 10.86
C LEU A 106 -22.46 -2.97 10.71
N TYR A 107 -21.99 -2.01 11.48
CA TYR A 107 -22.50 -0.63 11.41
C TYR A 107 -22.01 0.11 10.15
N HIS A 108 -20.74 -0.11 9.76
CA HIS A 108 -20.12 0.55 8.62
C HIS A 108 -20.07 -0.39 7.40
N GLN A 109 -20.61 0.06 6.29
CA GLN A 109 -20.50 -0.64 5.00
C GLN A 109 -19.07 -0.55 4.45
N ASN A 110 -18.44 0.61 4.56
CA ASN A 110 -17.09 0.88 4.07
C ASN A 110 -16.20 1.29 5.26
N ARG A 111 -14.99 0.73 5.35
CA ARG A 111 -14.10 0.91 6.50
C ARG A 111 -12.70 1.38 6.14
N LEU A 112 -12.11 0.80 5.09
CA LEU A 112 -10.70 1.01 4.75
C LEU A 112 -10.55 1.45 3.30
N ALA A 113 -9.82 2.55 3.10
CA ALA A 113 -9.36 3.05 1.81
C ALA A 113 -7.94 3.60 1.94
N ILE A 114 -7.18 3.61 0.84
CA ILE A 114 -5.84 4.19 0.82
C ILE A 114 -5.83 5.40 -0.12
N ALA A 115 -5.79 6.57 0.50
CA ALA A 115 -5.70 7.85 -0.19
C ALA A 115 -4.24 8.18 -0.59
N PRO A 116 -4.00 9.11 -1.54
CA PRO A 116 -2.65 9.50 -1.97
C PRO A 116 -1.81 10.17 -0.86
N THR A 117 -2.42 10.88 0.08
CA THR A 117 -1.82 11.54 1.26
C THR A 117 -0.61 12.45 0.97
N GLY A 118 -0.55 13.05 -0.23
CA GLY A 118 0.61 13.83 -0.69
C GLY A 118 1.00 14.97 0.25
N SER A 119 0.08 15.86 0.62
CA SER A 119 0.37 17.01 1.49
C SER A 119 0.45 16.65 2.97
N ILE A 120 -0.45 15.79 3.45
CA ILE A 120 -0.50 15.43 4.87
C ILE A 120 0.71 14.59 5.32
N SER A 121 1.37 13.90 4.40
CA SER A 121 2.58 13.14 4.71
C SER A 121 3.76 14.03 5.14
N TYR A 122 3.86 15.25 4.62
CA TYR A 122 4.87 16.22 5.07
C TYR A 122 4.60 16.71 6.50
N VAL A 123 3.34 16.94 6.84
CA VAL A 123 2.96 17.35 8.21
C VAL A 123 3.28 16.26 9.22
N ASN A 124 3.11 15.00 8.82
CA ASN A 124 3.38 13.84 9.68
C ASN A 124 4.82 13.30 9.53
N GLU A 125 5.68 13.99 8.79
CA GLU A 125 7.08 13.59 8.58
C GLU A 125 7.23 12.11 8.19
N THR A 126 6.43 11.68 7.20
CA THR A 126 6.40 10.28 6.74
C THR A 126 6.23 10.19 5.23
N SER A 127 6.47 9.01 4.63
CA SER A 127 6.25 8.79 3.21
C SER A 127 4.76 8.79 2.84
N ALA A 128 4.42 9.26 1.64
CA ALA A 128 3.04 9.35 1.19
C ALA A 128 2.45 7.96 0.87
N SER A 129 1.19 7.74 1.28
CA SER A 129 0.43 6.52 0.98
C SER A 129 1.22 5.24 1.27
N LEU A 130 1.10 4.24 0.41
CA LEU A 130 1.91 3.02 0.42
C LEU A 130 3.06 3.08 -0.59
N HIS A 131 3.23 4.18 -1.34
CA HIS A 131 4.26 4.26 -2.39
C HIS A 131 5.67 4.31 -1.82
N PRO A 132 6.66 3.86 -2.63
CA PRO A 132 8.05 4.25 -2.39
C PRO A 132 8.21 5.76 -2.64
N ILE A 133 9.22 6.36 -2.02
CA ILE A 133 9.60 7.76 -2.30
C ILE A 133 10.06 7.89 -3.75
N THR A 134 9.93 9.09 -4.32
CA THR A 134 10.43 9.36 -5.70
C THR A 134 11.88 9.82 -5.71
N ARG A 135 12.33 10.50 -4.64
CA ARG A 135 13.70 11.01 -4.46
C ARG A 135 14.09 10.99 -2.99
N LEU A 136 15.38 10.80 -2.69
CA LEU A 136 15.93 10.92 -1.33
C LEU A 136 15.79 12.33 -0.77
N ILE A 137 15.99 13.34 -1.63
CA ILE A 137 15.77 14.74 -1.31
C ILE A 137 14.87 15.32 -2.40
N GLU A 138 13.68 15.73 -2.02
CA GLU A 138 12.72 16.36 -2.93
C GLU A 138 12.93 17.87 -2.91
N GLU A 139 13.12 18.46 -4.08
CA GLU A 139 13.16 19.91 -4.25
C GLU A 139 11.78 20.41 -4.66
N ARG A 140 11.27 21.42 -3.96
CA ARG A 140 10.03 22.11 -4.31
C ARG A 140 10.26 23.60 -4.47
N GLN A 141 9.70 24.14 -5.53
CA GLN A 141 9.67 25.57 -5.77
C GLN A 141 8.38 26.14 -5.18
N GLU A 142 8.49 26.87 -4.07
CA GLU A 142 7.35 27.56 -3.49
C GLU A 142 7.33 29.04 -3.91
N LYS A 143 6.14 29.56 -4.26
CA LYS A 143 6.00 30.93 -4.80
C LYS A 143 6.49 32.03 -3.84
N LYS A 144 6.46 31.80 -2.53
CA LYS A 144 6.80 32.81 -1.51
C LYS A 144 8.16 32.58 -0.85
N THR A 145 8.58 31.33 -0.71
CA THR A 145 9.77 30.94 0.08
C THR A 145 10.95 30.50 -0.78
N GLY A 146 10.77 30.43 -2.10
CA GLY A 146 11.82 29.98 -3.03
C GLY A 146 11.92 28.45 -3.06
N LYS A 147 13.15 27.92 -3.20
CA LYS A 147 13.40 26.48 -3.22
C LYS A 147 13.44 25.93 -1.80
N THR A 148 12.64 24.91 -1.54
CA THR A 148 12.62 24.17 -0.27
C THR A 148 13.00 22.72 -0.54
N TYR A 149 13.83 22.16 0.34
CA TYR A 149 14.33 20.79 0.23
C TYR A 149 13.69 19.92 1.32
N TYR A 150 13.08 18.83 0.90
CA TYR A 150 12.46 17.84 1.80
C TYR A 150 13.23 16.52 1.71
N PRO A 151 14.07 16.20 2.70
CA PRO A 151 14.71 14.89 2.77
C PRO A 151 13.66 13.80 3.01
N ALA A 152 13.97 12.55 2.61
CA ALA A 152 13.16 11.42 2.95
C ALA A 152 12.96 11.36 4.49
N PRO A 153 11.75 11.02 4.97
CA PRO A 153 11.46 11.03 6.40
C PRO A 153 12.41 10.13 7.18
N GLN A 154 12.93 10.62 8.31
CA GLN A 154 13.90 9.90 9.15
C GLN A 154 15.17 9.44 8.40
N LEU A 155 15.58 10.22 7.39
CA LEU A 155 16.79 9.93 6.62
C LEU A 155 18.04 10.01 7.50
N SER A 156 18.80 8.92 7.54
CA SER A 156 20.06 8.77 8.28
C SER A 156 20.98 7.82 7.51
N ASN A 157 22.22 7.68 7.97
CA ASN A 157 23.15 6.70 7.40
C ASN A 157 22.63 5.26 7.52
N GLU A 158 21.79 4.98 8.54
CA GLU A 158 21.21 3.66 8.78
C GLU A 158 20.01 3.37 7.88
N THR A 159 19.15 4.37 7.62
CA THR A 159 17.91 4.22 6.85
C THR A 159 18.11 4.44 5.35
N MET A 160 19.09 5.26 4.97
CA MET A 160 19.35 5.63 3.57
C MET A 160 19.51 4.41 2.63
N PRO A 161 20.19 3.30 3.00
CA PRO A 161 20.33 2.13 2.11
C PRO A 161 19.01 1.47 1.75
N TYR A 162 17.97 1.65 2.57
CA TYR A 162 16.65 1.04 2.39
C TYR A 162 15.67 1.94 1.63
N TYR A 163 16.03 3.21 1.42
CA TYR A 163 15.28 4.13 0.58
C TYR A 163 15.71 3.98 -0.89
N ARG A 164 14.83 3.43 -1.72
CA ARG A 164 14.98 3.42 -3.18
C ARG A 164 13.91 4.27 -3.83
N SER A 165 14.31 4.99 -4.88
CA SER A 165 13.35 5.71 -5.70
C SER A 165 12.31 4.75 -6.30
N ALA A 166 11.06 5.18 -6.34
CA ALA A 166 9.98 4.46 -7.01
C ALA A 166 10.30 4.11 -8.47
N TYR A 167 11.13 4.95 -9.10
CA TYR A 167 11.58 4.76 -10.48
C TYR A 167 12.73 3.75 -10.63
N ASP A 168 13.34 3.31 -9.52
CA ASP A 168 14.45 2.36 -9.49
C ASP A 168 14.03 0.99 -8.91
N ILE A 169 12.73 0.80 -8.66
CA ILE A 169 12.15 -0.46 -8.19
C ILE A 169 11.38 -1.11 -9.33
N ASP A 170 11.50 -2.42 -9.51
CA ASP A 170 10.61 -3.13 -10.44
C ASP A 170 9.14 -2.87 -10.07
N MET A 171 8.38 -2.33 -11.00
CA MET A 171 7.00 -1.91 -10.78
C MET A 171 6.09 -3.05 -10.35
N ARG A 172 6.41 -4.30 -10.69
CA ARG A 172 5.70 -5.48 -10.18
C ARG A 172 5.83 -5.61 -8.66
N ARG A 173 7.01 -5.28 -8.10
CA ARG A 173 7.22 -5.30 -6.63
C ARG A 173 6.38 -4.24 -5.92
N VAL A 174 6.23 -3.07 -6.53
CA VAL A 174 5.31 -2.03 -6.00
C VAL A 174 3.87 -2.51 -6.06
N ILE A 175 3.47 -3.12 -7.18
CA ILE A 175 2.12 -3.72 -7.32
C ILE A 175 1.90 -4.81 -6.27
N ASP A 176 2.89 -5.68 -6.01
CA ASP A 176 2.77 -6.76 -5.03
C ASP A 176 2.51 -6.23 -3.61
N ILE A 177 3.16 -5.12 -3.20
CA ILE A 177 2.88 -4.42 -1.93
C ILE A 177 1.42 -3.93 -1.88
N TYR A 178 0.95 -3.27 -2.95
CA TYR A 178 -0.43 -2.79 -3.01
C TYR A 178 -1.44 -3.92 -3.00
N VAL A 179 -1.16 -5.01 -3.69
CA VAL A 179 -2.04 -6.18 -3.73
C VAL A 179 -2.09 -6.89 -2.38
N ALA A 180 -0.96 -7.01 -1.68
CA ALA A 180 -0.93 -7.54 -0.32
C ALA A 180 -1.87 -6.76 0.60
N ALA A 181 -1.86 -5.41 0.53
CA ALA A 181 -2.82 -4.58 1.26
C ALA A 181 -4.26 -4.70 0.75
N GLN A 182 -4.46 -4.75 -0.59
CA GLN A 182 -5.80 -4.74 -1.21
C GLN A 182 -6.68 -5.92 -0.80
N LYS A 183 -6.08 -7.06 -0.48
CA LYS A 183 -6.82 -8.24 0.03
C LYS A 183 -7.69 -7.89 1.25
N HIS A 184 -7.22 -6.96 2.06
CA HIS A 184 -7.79 -6.58 3.35
C HIS A 184 -8.54 -5.25 3.33
N ILE A 185 -8.51 -4.53 2.20
CA ILE A 185 -9.10 -3.20 2.04
C ILE A 185 -10.34 -3.27 1.17
N ASP A 186 -11.47 -2.83 1.71
CA ASP A 186 -12.77 -2.90 1.06
C ASP A 186 -12.95 -1.86 -0.06
N GLN A 187 -12.28 -0.73 0.01
CA GLN A 187 -12.31 0.33 -1.01
C GLN A 187 -11.12 0.25 -1.99
N GLY A 188 -11.09 1.17 -2.95
CA GLY A 188 -9.95 1.36 -3.84
C GLY A 188 -8.72 1.92 -3.13
N MET A 189 -7.59 1.79 -3.78
CA MET A 189 -6.31 2.33 -3.32
C MET A 189 -5.65 3.18 -4.39
N SER A 190 -4.86 4.17 -3.98
CA SER A 190 -4.16 5.09 -4.86
C SER A 190 -2.87 4.50 -5.44
N LEU A 191 -2.96 3.33 -6.09
CA LEU A 191 -1.82 2.72 -6.77
C LEU A 191 -1.34 3.61 -7.91
N THR A 192 -0.10 4.09 -7.83
CA THR A 192 0.58 4.81 -8.90
C THR A 192 1.61 3.91 -9.57
N LEU A 193 1.62 3.87 -10.89
CA LEU A 193 2.66 3.21 -11.67
C LEU A 193 3.76 4.23 -11.98
N PHE A 194 4.97 3.96 -11.47
CA PHE A 194 6.15 4.77 -11.70
C PHE A 194 6.99 4.14 -12.81
N MET A 195 7.18 4.82 -13.92
CA MET A 195 7.84 4.28 -15.10
C MET A 195 9.01 5.19 -15.52
N ARG A 196 10.16 4.61 -15.83
CA ARG A 196 11.25 5.32 -16.52
C ARG A 196 11.05 5.16 -18.03
N SER A 197 11.37 6.20 -18.80
CA SER A 197 11.39 6.11 -20.26
C SER A 197 12.45 5.11 -20.74
N GLU A 198 13.60 5.06 -20.06
CA GLU A 198 14.67 4.10 -20.27
C GLU A 198 15.01 3.40 -18.95
N LEU A 199 15.08 2.08 -18.98
CA LEU A 199 15.36 1.24 -17.82
C LEU A 199 16.85 0.91 -17.75
N PRO A 200 17.46 0.92 -16.56
CA PRO A 200 18.74 0.29 -16.34
C PRO A 200 18.69 -1.20 -16.76
N GLU A 201 19.81 -1.71 -17.24
CA GLU A 201 19.93 -3.12 -17.62
C GLU A 201 19.61 -4.03 -16.42
N GLY A 202 18.83 -5.09 -16.66
CA GLY A 202 18.45 -6.06 -15.64
C GLY A 202 17.43 -5.58 -14.62
N MET A 203 16.96 -4.33 -14.66
CA MET A 203 16.00 -3.80 -13.68
C MET A 203 14.67 -4.55 -13.73
N TYR A 204 14.20 -4.90 -14.92
CA TYR A 204 12.96 -5.64 -15.13
C TYR A 204 13.24 -7.00 -15.77
N GLU A 205 13.40 -8.04 -14.97
CA GLU A 205 13.66 -9.42 -15.44
C GLU A 205 12.61 -9.90 -16.46
N TRP A 206 11.34 -9.50 -16.26
CA TRP A 206 10.25 -9.86 -17.18
C TRP A 206 10.32 -9.17 -18.55
N LYS A 207 11.28 -8.23 -18.76
CA LYS A 207 11.61 -7.61 -20.05
C LYS A 207 12.81 -8.20 -20.73
N GLU A 208 13.43 -9.23 -20.19
CA GLU A 208 14.61 -9.87 -20.77
C GLU A 208 14.42 -10.16 -22.28
N GLY A 209 15.43 -9.87 -23.08
CA GLY A 209 15.41 -10.00 -24.54
C GLY A 209 14.63 -8.91 -25.29
N ARG A 210 14.15 -7.86 -24.60
CA ARG A 210 13.45 -6.70 -25.21
C ARG A 210 14.24 -5.41 -24.99
N THR A 211 13.84 -4.36 -25.73
CA THR A 211 14.43 -3.02 -25.59
C THR A 211 14.31 -2.50 -24.15
N ASN A 212 15.32 -1.78 -23.67
CA ASN A 212 15.28 -1.09 -22.37
C ASN A 212 14.29 0.10 -22.34
N LYS A 213 13.78 0.55 -23.49
CA LYS A 213 12.76 1.59 -23.55
C LYS A 213 11.41 1.07 -23.09
N MET A 214 10.75 1.82 -22.21
CA MET A 214 9.38 1.51 -21.80
C MET A 214 8.41 1.82 -22.94
N THR A 215 7.50 0.90 -23.17
CA THR A 215 6.51 0.99 -24.25
C THR A 215 5.09 0.94 -23.69
N THR A 216 4.10 1.30 -24.51
CA THR A 216 2.67 1.12 -24.17
C THR A 216 2.31 -0.35 -23.92
N ARG A 217 3.02 -1.29 -24.57
CA ARG A 217 2.88 -2.71 -24.31
C ARG A 217 3.30 -3.07 -22.88
N ASP A 218 4.42 -2.50 -22.40
CA ASP A 218 4.91 -2.75 -21.03
C ASP A 218 3.94 -2.17 -20.01
N LEU A 219 3.39 -0.99 -20.25
CA LEU A 219 2.33 -0.42 -19.42
C LEU A 219 1.10 -1.34 -19.34
N ASN A 220 0.67 -1.90 -20.47
CA ASN A 220 -0.44 -2.84 -20.49
C ASN A 220 -0.11 -4.15 -19.76
N ILE A 221 1.13 -4.64 -19.81
CA ILE A 221 1.58 -5.80 -19.02
C ILE A 221 1.44 -5.50 -17.52
N LEU A 222 1.90 -4.33 -17.05
CA LEU A 222 1.79 -3.93 -15.65
C LEU A 222 0.34 -3.75 -15.20
N ARG A 223 -0.51 -3.14 -16.02
CA ARG A 223 -1.95 -3.01 -15.75
C ARG A 223 -2.64 -4.36 -15.63
N ASN A 224 -2.36 -5.26 -16.57
CA ASN A 224 -2.89 -6.63 -16.53
C ASN A 224 -2.37 -7.41 -15.32
N TYR A 225 -1.10 -7.22 -14.94
CA TYR A 225 -0.53 -7.83 -13.75
C TYR A 225 -1.26 -7.36 -12.50
N ALA A 226 -1.44 -6.04 -12.32
CA ALA A 226 -2.15 -5.46 -11.20
C ALA A 226 -3.60 -5.99 -11.12
N TRP A 227 -4.31 -5.98 -12.24
CA TRP A 227 -5.70 -6.48 -12.31
C TRP A 227 -5.80 -7.97 -11.96
N LYS A 228 -4.96 -8.82 -12.56
CA LYS A 228 -4.94 -10.27 -12.28
C LYS A 228 -4.62 -10.60 -10.82
N LYS A 229 -3.84 -9.74 -10.16
CA LYS A 229 -3.49 -9.86 -8.75
C LYS A 229 -4.57 -9.30 -7.81
N GLY A 230 -5.64 -8.68 -8.34
CA GLY A 230 -6.77 -8.18 -7.56
C GLY A 230 -6.72 -6.71 -7.17
N ALA A 231 -5.83 -5.89 -7.75
CA ALA A 231 -5.87 -4.45 -7.57
C ALA A 231 -7.17 -3.88 -8.14
N LYS A 232 -7.94 -3.13 -7.34
CA LYS A 232 -9.24 -2.57 -7.73
C LYS A 232 -9.11 -1.32 -8.59
N SER A 233 -8.03 -0.56 -8.44
CA SER A 233 -7.81 0.71 -9.13
C SER A 233 -6.34 0.97 -9.39
N ILE A 234 -6.06 1.71 -10.46
CA ILE A 234 -4.78 2.37 -10.73
C ILE A 234 -5.08 3.86 -10.79
N TYR A 235 -4.38 4.65 -9.98
CA TYR A 235 -4.65 6.08 -9.82
C TYR A 235 -3.91 6.92 -10.84
N TYR A 236 -2.57 6.79 -10.91
CA TYR A 236 -1.74 7.51 -11.88
C TYR A 236 -0.74 6.60 -12.57
N VAL A 237 -0.28 7.06 -13.74
CA VAL A 237 0.95 6.61 -14.38
C VAL A 237 1.87 7.82 -14.45
N ARG A 238 3.04 7.74 -13.78
CA ARG A 238 4.05 8.78 -13.79
C ARG A 238 5.28 8.28 -14.54
N THR A 239 5.76 9.09 -15.47
CA THR A 239 6.93 8.76 -16.27
C THR A 239 8.08 9.70 -15.92
N PHE A 240 9.23 9.14 -15.63
CA PHE A 240 10.49 9.85 -15.47
C PHE A 240 11.27 9.80 -16.78
N THR A 241 11.75 10.97 -17.22
CA THR A 241 12.67 11.13 -18.36
C THR A 241 13.85 11.98 -17.89
N GLU A 242 15.07 11.56 -18.23
CA GLU A 242 16.30 12.26 -17.78
C GLU A 242 16.33 13.74 -18.20
N ASN A 243 15.69 14.08 -19.32
CA ASN A 243 15.61 15.47 -19.81
C ASN A 243 14.54 16.33 -19.10
N ASN A 244 13.71 15.77 -18.24
CA ASN A 244 12.63 16.50 -17.53
C ASN A 244 12.99 16.86 -16.09
N ASP A 245 14.20 16.59 -15.62
CA ASP A 245 14.62 16.93 -14.27
C ASP A 245 14.58 18.46 -13.98
N GLU A 246 14.74 19.28 -15.01
CA GLU A 246 14.61 20.75 -14.89
C GLU A 246 13.15 21.24 -14.93
N ILE A 247 12.22 20.47 -15.52
CA ILE A 247 10.81 20.86 -15.68
C ILE A 247 9.96 20.28 -14.53
N GLY A 248 10.36 19.15 -13.96
CA GLY A 248 9.63 18.45 -12.88
C GLY A 248 9.62 19.18 -11.53
N ALA A 249 10.52 20.15 -11.32
CA ALA A 249 10.58 20.96 -10.11
C ALA A 249 9.37 21.90 -9.92
N ASN A 250 8.54 22.11 -10.96
CA ASN A 250 7.43 23.06 -10.94
C ASN A 250 6.02 22.42 -10.87
N ALA A 251 5.90 21.11 -10.93
CA ALA A 251 4.60 20.46 -10.84
C ALA A 251 4.26 20.14 -9.37
N CYS A 252 3.37 20.92 -8.78
CA CYS A 252 2.75 20.60 -7.50
C CYS A 252 2.00 19.26 -7.65
N GLU A 253 2.47 18.19 -7.00
CA GLU A 253 1.90 16.84 -7.10
C GLU A 253 0.44 16.76 -6.60
N SER A 254 -0.01 17.74 -5.83
CA SER A 254 -1.37 17.82 -5.27
C SER A 254 -2.35 18.67 -6.10
N CYS A 255 -1.91 19.36 -7.15
CA CYS A 255 -2.71 20.36 -7.87
C CYS A 255 -3.07 20.00 -9.30
N THR A 256 -2.83 18.78 -9.78
CA THR A 256 -3.37 18.32 -11.05
C THR A 256 -4.71 17.62 -10.81
N ILE A 257 -5.76 18.44 -10.82
CA ILE A 257 -7.13 18.00 -11.15
C ILE A 257 -7.25 18.00 -12.67
#